data_3a38d57ed9c945c203179f53039efd1a
#
_entry.id   3a38d57ed9c945c203179f53039efd1a
#
_cell.length_a   1.000
_cell.length_b   1.000
_cell.length_c   1.000
_cell.angle_alpha   90.00
_cell.angle_beta   90.00
_cell.angle_gamma   90.00
#
_symmetry.space_group_name_H-M   'P 1'
#
loop_
_entity.id
_entity.type
_entity.pdbx_description
1 polymer ?
#
loop_
_entity_poly.entity_id
_entity_poly.type
_entity_poly.pdbx_seq_one_letter_code
_entity_poly.pdbx_strand_id
1 'polypeptide(L)'
;MKKKELVDLITGLLLMLLAAVILVLPTFKINDLGFILKVIFGFYALFKLLQFILILKEKDLESLYTCLISLGALISLFLVELNTKNIVLILLIWMALMCLIKLKKADFYHDRKNKMWILRIFILFTFLTSGLLTSINLYYEPSVQTIIIGFFFFINGLLDEVDPIAMYLMEKNV
;
A
#
# COMPACT_ATOMS: atom_id res chain seq x y z
N MET A 1 23.36 -3.00 -1.71
CA MET A 1 22.03 -2.38 -1.65
C MET A 1 22.18 -0.91 -1.32
N LYS A 2 21.59 -0.02 -2.12
CA LYS A 2 21.62 1.42 -1.84
C LYS A 2 20.73 1.74 -0.62
N LYS A 3 20.99 2.88 0.05
CA LYS A 3 20.22 3.29 1.23
C LYS A 3 18.71 3.32 0.95
N LYS A 4 18.31 3.78 -0.25
CA LYS A 4 16.91 3.83 -0.67
C LYS A 4 16.28 2.43 -0.69
N GLU A 5 16.90 1.48 -1.36
CA GLU A 5 16.41 0.10 -1.46
C GLU A 5 16.25 -0.58 -0.09
N LEU A 6 17.19 -0.29 0.84
CA LEU A 6 17.10 -0.82 2.21
C LEU A 6 15.91 -0.21 2.97
N VAL A 7 15.69 1.11 2.84
CA VAL A 7 14.58 1.80 3.51
C VAL A 7 13.25 1.34 2.91
N ASP A 8 13.17 1.20 1.58
CA ASP A 8 11.98 0.69 0.88
C ASP A 8 11.63 -0.71 1.39
N LEU A 9 12.62 -1.61 1.47
CA LEU A 9 12.48 -2.98 1.97
C LEU A 9 12.01 -3.00 3.43
N ILE A 10 12.61 -2.23 4.31
CA ILE A 10 12.20 -2.16 5.73
C ILE A 10 10.75 -1.66 5.83
N THR A 11 10.37 -0.67 5.05
CA THR A 11 9.01 -0.11 5.07
C THR A 11 7.97 -1.12 4.58
N GLY A 12 8.27 -1.85 3.52
CA GLY A 12 7.40 -2.93 3.02
C GLY A 12 7.23 -4.06 4.06
N LEU A 13 8.32 -4.51 4.69
CA LEU A 13 8.27 -5.50 5.76
C LEU A 13 7.41 -5.03 6.95
N LEU A 14 7.52 -3.77 7.37
CA LEU A 14 6.68 -3.21 8.44
C LEU A 14 5.20 -3.21 8.07
N LEU A 15 4.88 -2.91 6.80
CA LEU A 15 3.50 -2.96 6.31
C LEU A 15 2.98 -4.40 6.26
N MET A 16 3.79 -5.36 5.84
CA MET A 16 3.42 -6.78 5.87
C MET A 16 3.19 -7.29 7.30
N LEU A 17 4.04 -6.90 8.26
CA LEU A 17 3.86 -7.24 9.68
C LEU A 17 2.57 -6.65 10.24
N LEU A 18 2.27 -5.38 9.94
CA LEU A 18 1.02 -4.74 10.33
C LEU A 18 -0.18 -5.51 9.76
N ALA A 19 -0.14 -5.85 8.48
CA ALA A 19 -1.20 -6.61 7.82
C ALA A 19 -1.36 -8.02 8.40
N ALA A 20 -0.25 -8.71 8.74
CA ALA A 20 -0.28 -10.01 9.41
C ALA A 20 -0.94 -9.94 10.79
N VAL A 21 -0.68 -8.88 11.57
CA VAL A 21 -1.38 -8.63 12.84
C VAL A 21 -2.88 -8.49 12.60
N ILE A 22 -3.29 -7.74 11.56
CA ILE A 22 -4.72 -7.54 11.24
C ILE A 22 -5.41 -8.87 10.88
N LEU A 23 -4.73 -9.76 10.16
CA LEU A 23 -5.26 -11.09 9.81
C LEU A 23 -5.59 -11.95 11.06
N VAL A 24 -4.91 -11.68 12.18
CA VAL A 24 -5.12 -12.40 13.44
C VAL A 24 -6.21 -11.74 14.31
N LEU A 25 -6.57 -10.48 14.11
CA LEU A 25 -7.55 -9.75 14.94
C LEU A 25 -8.91 -10.44 15.06
N PRO A 26 -9.48 -11.08 14.01
CA PRO A 26 -10.77 -11.78 14.15
C PRO A 26 -10.74 -12.91 15.18
N THR A 27 -9.60 -13.56 15.42
CA THR A 27 -9.46 -14.59 16.46
C THR A 27 -9.69 -14.01 17.88
N PHE A 28 -9.41 -12.74 18.06
CA PHE A 28 -9.65 -11.99 19.30
C PHE A 28 -11.00 -11.26 19.31
N LYS A 29 -11.87 -11.52 18.31
CA LYS A 29 -13.18 -10.86 18.13
C LYS A 29 -13.08 -9.35 17.91
N ILE A 30 -11.96 -8.86 17.41
CA ILE A 30 -11.76 -7.46 17.04
C ILE A 30 -12.08 -7.32 15.56
N ASN A 31 -13.30 -6.88 15.23
CA ASN A 31 -13.83 -6.82 13.87
C ASN A 31 -14.39 -5.44 13.50
N ASP A 32 -14.00 -4.39 14.21
CA ASP A 32 -14.37 -3.01 13.85
C ASP A 32 -13.55 -2.55 12.64
N LEU A 33 -14.16 -2.68 11.45
CA LEU A 33 -13.52 -2.32 10.19
C LEU A 33 -13.10 -0.84 10.14
N GLY A 34 -13.91 0.05 10.69
CA GLY A 34 -13.59 1.49 10.74
C GLY A 34 -12.35 1.78 11.56
N PHE A 35 -12.25 1.16 12.75
CA PHE A 35 -11.07 1.27 13.59
C PHE A 35 -9.82 0.66 12.90
N ILE A 36 -9.95 -0.53 12.34
CA ILE A 36 -8.85 -1.24 11.67
C ILE A 36 -8.30 -0.40 10.51
N LEU A 37 -9.16 0.19 9.67
CA LEU A 37 -8.72 1.03 8.57
C LEU A 37 -8.06 2.33 9.03
N LYS A 38 -8.54 2.94 10.13
CA LYS A 38 -7.86 4.12 10.73
C LYS A 38 -6.45 3.76 11.17
N VAL A 39 -6.27 2.61 11.80
CA VAL A 39 -4.95 2.10 12.22
C VAL A 39 -4.06 1.86 10.99
N ILE A 40 -4.57 1.17 9.96
CA ILE A 40 -3.82 0.89 8.74
C ILE A 40 -3.35 2.18 8.06
N PHE A 41 -4.27 3.09 7.74
CA PHE A 41 -3.91 4.31 7.03
C PHE A 41 -3.02 5.23 7.87
N GLY A 42 -3.19 5.24 9.20
CA GLY A 42 -2.31 5.97 10.11
C GLY A 42 -0.87 5.44 10.07
N PHE A 43 -0.68 4.14 10.21
CA PHE A 43 0.65 3.53 10.12
C PHE A 43 1.23 3.60 8.71
N TYR A 44 0.40 3.41 7.67
CA TYR A 44 0.84 3.53 6.29
C TYR A 44 1.38 4.94 6.00
N ALA A 45 0.64 5.98 6.40
CA ALA A 45 1.08 7.35 6.26
C ALA A 45 2.35 7.63 7.06
N LEU A 46 2.44 7.15 8.30
CA LEU A 46 3.61 7.32 9.16
C LEU A 46 4.86 6.66 8.54
N PHE A 47 4.76 5.42 8.09
CA PHE A 47 5.90 4.72 7.50
C PHE A 47 6.36 5.39 6.21
N LYS A 48 5.43 5.84 5.34
CA LYS A 48 5.77 6.55 4.12
C LYS A 48 6.35 7.95 4.39
N LEU A 49 5.93 8.62 5.44
CA LEU A 49 6.55 9.86 5.89
C LEU A 49 7.98 9.63 6.39
N LEU A 50 8.20 8.61 7.23
CA LEU A 50 9.53 8.25 7.70
C LEU A 50 10.44 7.86 6.53
N GLN A 51 9.94 7.07 5.58
CA GLN A 51 10.64 6.73 4.35
C GLN A 51 11.07 7.99 3.59
N PHE A 52 10.16 8.94 3.36
CA PHE A 52 10.46 10.20 2.71
C PHE A 52 11.56 11.00 3.44
N ILE A 53 11.46 11.13 4.77
CA ILE A 53 12.46 11.86 5.59
C ILE A 53 13.83 11.17 5.52
N LEU A 54 13.89 9.85 5.61
CA LEU A 54 15.15 9.09 5.56
C LEU A 54 15.84 9.15 4.19
N ILE A 55 15.07 9.31 3.11
CA ILE A 55 15.55 9.36 1.72
C ILE A 55 15.46 10.78 1.12
N LEU A 56 15.37 11.81 1.96
CA LEU A 56 15.12 13.20 1.53
C LEU A 56 16.13 13.70 0.49
N LYS A 57 17.38 13.22 0.55
CA LYS A 57 18.44 13.57 -0.42
C LYS A 57 18.16 13.03 -1.84
N GLU A 58 17.39 11.97 -1.97
CA GLU A 58 17.07 11.32 -3.25
C GLU A 58 15.75 11.84 -3.85
N LYS A 59 15.07 12.81 -3.19
CA LYS A 59 13.79 13.42 -3.61
C LYS A 59 12.72 12.37 -3.93
N ASP A 60 12.47 11.45 -3.00
CA ASP A 60 11.47 10.39 -3.16
C ASP A 60 10.05 10.94 -3.06
N LEU A 61 9.60 11.57 -4.14
CA LEU A 61 8.25 12.14 -4.25
C LEU A 61 7.16 11.08 -4.17
N GLU A 62 7.45 9.81 -4.51
CA GLU A 62 6.50 8.72 -4.43
C GLU A 62 6.05 8.48 -2.98
N SER A 63 6.99 8.38 -2.05
CA SER A 63 6.68 8.20 -0.62
C SER A 63 5.92 9.39 -0.05
N LEU A 64 6.25 10.63 -0.48
CA LEU A 64 5.52 11.81 -0.07
C LEU A 64 4.06 11.79 -0.55
N TYR A 65 3.83 11.53 -1.84
CA TYR A 65 2.46 11.46 -2.37
C TYR A 65 1.67 10.33 -1.75
N THR A 66 2.27 9.17 -1.54
CA THR A 66 1.64 8.03 -0.87
C THR A 66 1.24 8.39 0.57
N CYS A 67 2.11 9.09 1.30
CA CYS A 67 1.81 9.60 2.63
C CYS A 67 0.59 10.55 2.61
N LEU A 68 0.58 11.54 1.72
CA LEU A 68 -0.51 12.53 1.62
C LEU A 68 -1.85 11.87 1.26
N ILE A 69 -1.86 10.92 0.32
CA ILE A 69 -3.07 10.18 -0.07
C ILE A 69 -3.59 9.34 1.10
N SER A 70 -2.69 8.68 1.85
CA SER A 70 -3.08 7.86 2.99
C SER A 70 -3.57 8.69 4.17
N LEU A 71 -2.99 9.89 4.39
CA LEU A 71 -3.52 10.87 5.33
C LEU A 71 -4.90 11.38 4.92
N GLY A 72 -5.11 11.64 3.63
CA GLY A 72 -6.43 12.02 3.10
C GLY A 72 -7.48 10.95 3.35
N ALA A 73 -7.16 9.67 3.11
CA ALA A 73 -8.03 8.56 3.43
C ALA A 73 -8.32 8.45 4.94
N LEU A 74 -7.29 8.60 5.78
CA LEU A 74 -7.44 8.62 7.24
C LEU A 74 -8.37 9.73 7.70
N ILE A 75 -8.17 10.96 7.24
CA ILE A 75 -9.03 12.11 7.57
C ILE A 75 -10.47 11.85 7.12
N SER A 76 -10.67 11.30 5.93
CA SER A 76 -12.00 10.95 5.42
C SER A 76 -12.73 9.96 6.33
N LEU A 77 -12.03 8.99 6.92
CA LEU A 77 -12.59 8.04 7.89
C LEU A 77 -13.00 8.68 9.24
N PHE A 78 -12.49 9.86 9.54
CA PHE A 78 -12.93 10.63 10.74
C PHE A 78 -14.11 11.57 10.45
N LEU A 79 -14.24 12.03 9.20
CA LEU A 79 -15.25 13.02 8.81
C LEU A 79 -16.56 12.40 8.32
N VAL A 80 -16.52 11.15 7.87
CA VAL A 80 -17.64 10.49 7.22
C VAL A 80 -18.22 9.41 8.15
N GLU A 81 -19.53 9.18 8.09
CA GLU A 81 -20.17 8.09 8.80
C GLU A 81 -19.65 6.72 8.34
N LEU A 82 -19.21 5.88 9.29
CA LEU A 82 -18.55 4.61 9.03
C LEU A 82 -19.58 3.50 8.71
N ASN A 83 -20.18 3.58 7.53
CA ASN A 83 -20.94 2.49 6.96
C ASN A 83 -20.11 1.80 5.84
N THR A 84 -20.45 0.55 5.50
CA THR A 84 -19.72 -0.24 4.51
C THR A 84 -19.59 0.48 3.16
N LYS A 85 -20.64 1.18 2.72
CA LYS A 85 -20.64 1.92 1.44
C LYS A 85 -19.60 3.03 1.43
N ASN A 86 -19.52 3.83 2.49
CA ASN A 86 -18.58 4.94 2.59
C ASN A 86 -17.14 4.43 2.75
N ILE A 87 -16.94 3.35 3.49
CA ILE A 87 -15.64 2.69 3.63
C ILE A 87 -15.15 2.19 2.27
N VAL A 88 -15.99 1.49 1.52
CA VAL A 88 -15.66 1.02 0.17
C VAL A 88 -15.31 2.19 -0.76
N LEU A 89 -16.07 3.29 -0.70
CA LEU A 89 -15.81 4.48 -1.51
C LEU A 89 -14.44 5.10 -1.18
N ILE A 90 -14.12 5.27 0.11
CA ILE A 90 -12.82 5.79 0.56
C ILE A 90 -11.69 4.88 0.07
N LEU A 91 -11.84 3.56 0.20
CA LEU A 91 -10.84 2.59 -0.26
C LEU A 91 -10.65 2.66 -1.77
N LEU A 92 -11.72 2.75 -2.55
CA LEU A 92 -11.65 2.86 -4.02
C LEU A 92 -10.97 4.16 -4.47
N ILE A 93 -11.27 5.30 -3.84
CA ILE A 93 -10.61 6.58 -4.14
C ILE A 93 -9.13 6.48 -3.80
N TRP A 94 -8.78 5.95 -2.61
CA TRP A 94 -7.39 5.74 -2.22
C TRP A 94 -6.65 4.85 -3.22
N MET A 95 -7.25 3.73 -3.63
CA MET A 95 -6.68 2.83 -4.63
C MET A 95 -6.48 3.51 -5.98
N ALA A 96 -7.45 4.28 -6.47
CA ALA A 96 -7.34 4.99 -7.74
C ALA A 96 -6.16 5.97 -7.73
N LEU A 97 -5.99 6.72 -6.65
CA LEU A 97 -4.86 7.64 -6.47
C LEU A 97 -3.52 6.90 -6.37
N MET A 98 -3.48 5.76 -5.68
CA MET A 98 -2.28 4.91 -5.61
C MET A 98 -1.93 4.30 -6.97
N CYS A 99 -2.93 3.90 -7.77
CA CYS A 99 -2.71 3.44 -9.14
C CYS A 99 -2.05 4.52 -10.01
N LEU A 100 -2.44 5.79 -9.87
CA LEU A 100 -1.82 6.90 -10.61
C LEU A 100 -0.34 7.08 -10.24
N ILE A 101 0.02 6.90 -8.96
CA ILE A 101 1.43 6.96 -8.53
C ILE A 101 2.22 5.79 -9.13
N LYS A 102 1.69 4.56 -9.01
CA LYS A 102 2.34 3.36 -9.54
C LYS A 102 2.49 3.42 -11.07
N LEU A 103 1.48 3.97 -11.77
CA LEU A 103 1.52 4.17 -13.22
C LEU A 103 2.61 5.18 -13.62
N LYS A 104 2.69 6.34 -12.95
CA LYS A 104 3.75 7.33 -13.20
C LYS A 104 5.15 6.73 -13.02
N LYS A 105 5.31 5.84 -12.06
CA LYS A 105 6.58 5.15 -11.83
C LYS A 105 6.90 4.17 -12.97
N ALA A 106 5.91 3.44 -13.48
CA ALA A 106 6.09 2.56 -14.64
C ALA A 106 6.49 3.37 -15.89
N ASP A 107 5.82 4.49 -16.13
CA ASP A 107 6.08 5.41 -17.25
C ASP A 107 7.51 5.98 -17.20
N PHE A 108 7.96 6.42 -16.03
CA PHE A 108 9.34 6.88 -15.82
C PHE A 108 10.41 5.84 -16.21
N TYR A 109 10.17 4.54 -15.95
CA TYR A 109 11.10 3.47 -16.37
C TYR A 109 10.96 3.15 -17.85
N HIS A 110 9.76 3.25 -18.42
CA HIS A 110 9.52 3.08 -19.84
C HIS A 110 10.27 4.13 -20.67
N ASP A 111 10.19 5.42 -20.30
CA ASP A 111 10.89 6.52 -20.98
C ASP A 111 12.40 6.35 -20.97
N ARG A 112 12.94 5.74 -19.91
CA ARG A 112 14.36 5.41 -19.80
C ARG A 112 14.76 4.09 -20.47
N LYS A 113 13.86 3.45 -21.20
CA LYS A 113 14.06 2.14 -21.85
C LYS A 113 14.54 1.04 -20.87
N ASN A 114 14.20 1.16 -19.60
CA ASN A 114 14.55 0.20 -18.56
C ASN A 114 13.46 -0.88 -18.44
N LYS A 115 13.83 -2.16 -18.57
CA LYS A 115 12.90 -3.30 -18.52
C LYS A 115 12.07 -3.38 -17.22
N MET A 116 12.45 -2.66 -16.17
CA MET A 116 11.69 -2.53 -14.92
C MET A 116 10.24 -2.04 -15.13
N TRP A 117 9.93 -1.34 -16.24
CA TRP A 117 8.57 -0.89 -16.52
C TRP A 117 7.57 -2.04 -16.63
N ILE A 118 7.99 -3.21 -17.17
CA ILE A 118 7.13 -4.40 -17.30
C ILE A 118 6.75 -4.93 -15.91
N LEU A 119 7.73 -5.03 -15.00
CA LEU A 119 7.49 -5.44 -13.62
C LEU A 119 6.53 -4.48 -12.91
N ARG A 120 6.69 -3.17 -13.15
CA ARG A 120 5.83 -2.12 -12.57
C ARG A 120 4.39 -2.21 -13.05
N ILE A 121 4.16 -2.50 -14.32
CA ILE A 121 2.83 -2.75 -14.86
C ILE A 121 2.22 -4.00 -14.21
N PHE A 122 3.00 -5.07 -14.03
CA PHE A 122 2.52 -6.26 -13.34
C PHE A 122 2.13 -5.97 -11.88
N ILE A 123 2.96 -5.21 -11.14
CA ILE A 123 2.66 -4.75 -9.77
C ILE A 123 1.39 -3.91 -9.74
N LEU A 124 1.24 -2.96 -10.67
CA LEU A 124 0.04 -2.13 -10.79
C LEU A 124 -1.23 -2.99 -11.02
N PHE A 125 -1.16 -3.94 -11.95
CA PHE A 125 -2.28 -4.81 -12.27
C PHE A 125 -2.66 -5.70 -11.08
N THR A 126 -1.69 -6.29 -10.39
CA THR A 126 -1.91 -7.10 -9.18
C THR A 126 -2.52 -6.26 -8.06
N PHE A 127 -2.02 -5.05 -7.84
CA PHE A 127 -2.58 -4.12 -6.85
C PHE A 127 -4.04 -3.77 -7.17
N LEU A 128 -4.34 -3.41 -8.43
CA LEU A 128 -5.68 -3.04 -8.86
C LEU A 128 -6.66 -4.21 -8.71
N THR A 129 -6.29 -5.40 -9.18
CA THR A 129 -7.16 -6.59 -9.10
C THR A 129 -7.41 -7.01 -7.66
N SER A 130 -6.39 -7.05 -6.81
CA SER A 130 -6.55 -7.39 -5.38
C SER A 130 -7.43 -6.38 -4.66
N GLY A 131 -7.30 -5.10 -4.95
CA GLY A 131 -8.10 -4.05 -4.33
C GLY A 131 -9.56 -4.05 -4.81
N LEU A 132 -9.83 -4.30 -6.09
CA LEU A 132 -11.20 -4.45 -6.60
C LEU A 132 -11.88 -5.67 -5.97
N LEU A 133 -11.19 -6.81 -5.89
CA LEU A 133 -11.71 -8.00 -5.21
C LEU A 133 -12.00 -7.71 -3.74
N THR A 134 -11.12 -6.99 -3.07
CA THR A 134 -11.35 -6.55 -1.69
C THR A 134 -12.61 -5.70 -1.57
N SER A 135 -12.76 -4.69 -2.41
CA SER A 135 -13.90 -3.76 -2.37
C SER A 135 -15.24 -4.46 -2.58
N ILE A 136 -15.31 -5.45 -3.47
CA ILE A 136 -16.51 -6.25 -3.73
C ILE A 136 -16.83 -7.13 -2.50
N ASN A 137 -15.82 -7.68 -1.86
CA ASN A 137 -15.98 -8.61 -0.74
C ASN A 137 -16.16 -7.93 0.62
N LEU A 138 -16.12 -6.60 0.72
CA LEU A 138 -16.39 -5.86 1.97
C LEU A 138 -17.88 -5.86 2.38
N TYR A 139 -18.75 -6.47 1.62
CA TYR A 139 -20.18 -6.60 1.96
C TYR A 139 -20.51 -7.88 2.74
N TYR A 140 -19.49 -8.70 3.08
CA TYR A 140 -19.64 -9.88 3.92
C TYR A 140 -19.66 -9.55 5.42
N GLU A 141 -19.63 -10.58 6.25
CA GLU A 141 -19.60 -10.46 7.71
C GLU A 141 -18.34 -9.73 8.23
N PRO A 142 -18.39 -9.03 9.38
CA PRO A 142 -17.27 -8.22 9.88
C PRO A 142 -15.96 -8.97 10.05
N SER A 143 -15.99 -10.24 10.47
CA SER A 143 -14.79 -11.08 10.59
C SER A 143 -14.13 -11.33 9.24
N VAL A 144 -14.95 -11.59 8.21
CA VAL A 144 -14.49 -11.80 6.83
C VAL A 144 -13.95 -10.51 6.24
N GLN A 145 -14.61 -9.37 6.50
CA GLN A 145 -14.13 -8.05 6.07
C GLN A 145 -12.71 -7.77 6.59
N THR A 146 -12.46 -8.06 7.87
CA THR A 146 -11.14 -7.86 8.50
C THR A 146 -10.06 -8.72 7.84
N ILE A 147 -10.36 -9.99 7.59
CA ILE A 147 -9.42 -10.90 6.90
C ILE A 147 -9.13 -10.40 5.49
N ILE A 148 -10.14 -10.00 4.73
CA ILE A 148 -9.99 -9.52 3.35
C ILE A 148 -9.12 -8.26 3.31
N ILE A 149 -9.36 -7.29 4.21
CA ILE A 149 -8.54 -6.08 4.33
C ILE A 149 -7.10 -6.43 4.72
N GLY A 150 -6.91 -7.31 5.70
CA GLY A 150 -5.58 -7.78 6.08
C GLY A 150 -4.82 -8.40 4.90
N PHE A 151 -5.48 -9.27 4.13
CA PHE A 151 -4.90 -9.86 2.91
C PHE A 151 -4.54 -8.81 1.86
N PHE A 152 -5.40 -7.85 1.61
CA PHE A 152 -5.14 -6.77 0.65
C PHE A 152 -3.88 -5.97 1.03
N PHE A 153 -3.78 -5.53 2.28
CA PHE A 153 -2.61 -4.78 2.73
C PHE A 153 -1.35 -5.64 2.84
N PHE A 154 -1.48 -6.94 3.10
CA PHE A 154 -0.37 -7.88 3.06
C PHE A 154 0.20 -8.00 1.64
N ILE A 155 -0.68 -8.20 0.64
CA ILE A 155 -0.28 -8.22 -0.78
C ILE A 155 0.36 -6.89 -1.17
N ASN A 156 -0.21 -5.76 -0.76
CA ASN A 156 0.36 -4.45 -1.07
C ASN A 156 1.76 -4.26 -0.46
N GLY A 157 1.98 -4.68 0.79
CA GLY A 157 3.30 -4.68 1.40
C GLY A 157 4.29 -5.56 0.62
N LEU A 158 3.88 -6.75 0.21
CA LEU A 158 4.68 -7.67 -0.59
C LEU A 158 5.04 -7.07 -1.97
N LEU A 159 4.10 -6.40 -2.62
CA LEU A 159 4.35 -5.71 -3.89
C LEU A 159 5.35 -4.54 -3.74
N ASP A 160 5.34 -3.84 -2.61
CA ASP A 160 6.33 -2.79 -2.30
C ASP A 160 7.74 -3.38 -2.11
N GLU A 161 7.88 -4.66 -1.70
CA GLU A 161 9.15 -5.38 -1.57
C GLU A 161 9.76 -5.84 -2.90
N VAL A 162 8.92 -6.17 -3.88
CA VAL A 162 9.39 -6.70 -5.18
C VAL A 162 10.34 -5.73 -5.88
N ASP A 163 10.07 -4.45 -5.78
CA ASP A 163 10.81 -3.38 -6.43
C ASP A 163 12.28 -3.27 -5.96
N PRO A 164 12.57 -3.05 -4.67
CA PRO A 164 13.94 -2.93 -4.19
C PRO A 164 14.73 -4.23 -4.39
N ILE A 165 14.06 -5.39 -4.28
CA ILE A 165 14.70 -6.70 -4.53
C ILE A 165 15.08 -6.83 -6.00
N ALA A 166 14.18 -6.51 -6.93
CA ALA A 166 14.47 -6.58 -8.36
C ALA A 166 15.57 -5.62 -8.78
N MET A 167 15.58 -4.39 -8.24
CA MET A 167 16.66 -3.42 -8.51
C MET A 167 18.01 -3.93 -8.01
N TYR A 168 18.06 -4.47 -6.80
CA TYR A 168 19.29 -5.05 -6.24
C TYR A 168 19.82 -6.21 -7.07
N LEU A 169 18.96 -7.13 -7.52
CA LEU A 169 19.36 -8.26 -8.37
C LEU A 169 19.87 -7.82 -9.75
N MET A 170 19.25 -6.80 -10.33
CA MET A 170 19.70 -6.25 -11.62
C MET A 170 21.06 -5.57 -11.53
N GLU A 171 21.35 -4.84 -10.44
CA GLU A 171 22.65 -4.19 -10.21
C GLU A 171 23.78 -5.20 -9.96
N LYS A 172 23.47 -6.35 -9.37
CA LYS A 172 24.46 -7.40 -9.10
C LYS A 172 24.87 -8.19 -10.35
N ASN A 173 24.02 -8.22 -11.37
CA ASN A 173 24.23 -8.97 -12.61
C ASN A 173 24.84 -8.11 -13.75
N VAL A 174 25.22 -6.87 -13.47
CA VAL A 174 25.98 -5.96 -14.34
C VAL A 174 27.40 -5.79 -13.80
#